data_2076908499bbecb8a44e6c114065e5e4
#
_entry.id   2076908499bbecb8a44e6c114065e5e4
#
_cell.length_a   1.000
_cell.length_b   1.000
_cell.length_c   1.000
_cell.angle_alpha   90.00
_cell.angle_beta   90.00
_cell.angle_gamma   90.00
#
_symmetry.space_group_name_H-M   'P 1'
#
loop_
_entity.id
_entity.type
_entity.pdbx_description
1 polymer ?
#
loop_
_entity_poly.entity_id
_entity_poly.type
_entity_poly.pdbx_seq_one_letter_code
_entity_poly.pdbx_strand_id
1 'polypeptide(L)'
;MISIRHKGDYGKLTRYLEKAKKAAKVDVLNKYGQAGVEALASATPVDTGLTASSWYYKVEVTGKSAAITFCNSNIQNGIPIAIILQYGHGTGNGGWVEGRDYINPAIQPIFDKIVNDAWKEVTSL
;
A
#
# COMPACT_ATOMS: atom_id res chain seq x y z
N MET A 1 -11.41 -9.58 -3.26
CA MET A 1 -10.16 -8.80 -3.37
C MET A 1 -10.03 -7.89 -2.17
N ILE A 2 -8.84 -7.81 -1.62
CA ILE A 2 -8.57 -6.92 -0.50
C ILE A 2 -7.84 -5.70 -1.00
N SER A 3 -8.33 -4.53 -0.61
CA SER A 3 -7.66 -3.27 -0.86
C SER A 3 -7.21 -2.68 0.46
N ILE A 4 -5.94 -2.30 0.53
CA ILE A 4 -5.39 -1.56 1.66
C ILE A 4 -5.13 -0.15 1.16
N ARG A 5 -5.87 0.80 1.71
CA ARG A 5 -5.74 2.19 1.34
C ARG A 5 -5.23 2.99 2.53
N HIS A 6 -4.13 3.66 2.31
CA HIS A 6 -3.57 4.56 3.30
C HIS A 6 -4.03 5.98 3.01
N LYS A 7 -4.54 6.66 4.04
CA LYS A 7 -4.98 8.04 3.93
C LYS A 7 -4.22 8.89 4.93
N GLY A 8 -3.86 10.09 4.53
CA GLY A 8 -3.19 11.05 5.38
C GLY A 8 -3.41 12.46 4.85
N ASP A 9 -2.69 13.43 5.41
CA ASP A 9 -2.72 14.79 4.90
C ASP A 9 -1.90 14.88 3.63
N TYR A 10 -2.58 14.89 2.49
CA TYR A 10 -1.97 14.95 1.18
C TYR A 10 -1.98 16.35 0.56
N GLY A 11 -2.20 17.40 1.35
CA GLY A 11 -2.27 18.76 0.80
C GLY A 11 -1.06 19.15 -0.02
N LYS A 12 0.14 18.82 0.44
CA LYS A 12 1.38 19.08 -0.29
C LYS A 12 1.54 18.19 -1.50
N LEU A 13 1.19 16.91 -1.38
CA LEU A 13 1.21 15.96 -2.47
C LEU A 13 0.20 16.35 -3.55
N THR A 14 -0.98 16.82 -3.17
CA THR A 14 -2.00 17.29 -4.11
C THR A 14 -1.49 18.48 -4.92
N ARG A 15 -0.84 19.45 -4.28
CA ARG A 15 -0.22 20.58 -4.99
C ARG A 15 0.88 20.13 -5.94
N TYR A 16 1.70 19.19 -5.52
CA TYR A 16 2.71 18.59 -6.35
C TYR A 16 2.07 17.92 -7.58
N LEU A 17 1.00 17.16 -7.38
CA LEU A 17 0.30 16.47 -8.45
C LEU A 17 -0.41 17.43 -9.40
N GLU A 18 -0.96 18.53 -8.91
CA GLU A 18 -1.55 19.57 -9.77
C GLU A 18 -0.52 20.17 -10.70
N LYS A 19 0.67 20.47 -10.19
CA LYS A 19 1.80 20.90 -11.02
C LYS A 19 2.26 19.79 -11.95
N ALA A 20 2.27 18.57 -11.47
CA ALA A 20 2.73 17.40 -12.17
C ALA A 20 1.75 16.89 -13.23
N LYS A 21 0.49 17.32 -13.22
CA LYS A 21 -0.43 17.09 -14.34
C LYS A 21 0.17 17.58 -15.64
N LYS A 22 0.98 18.63 -15.55
CA LYS A 22 1.71 19.16 -16.70
C LYS A 22 2.94 18.33 -17.07
N ALA A 23 3.37 17.41 -16.21
CA ALA A 23 4.59 16.63 -16.39
C ALA A 23 4.36 15.11 -16.36
N ALA A 24 3.11 14.65 -16.43
CA ALA A 24 2.72 13.24 -16.46
C ALA A 24 3.35 12.39 -15.35
N LYS A 25 3.29 12.86 -14.11
CA LYS A 25 3.97 12.20 -12.97
C LYS A 25 3.20 11.05 -12.34
N VAL A 26 2.21 10.51 -13.02
CA VAL A 26 1.65 9.19 -12.71
C VAL A 26 2.77 8.14 -12.63
N ASP A 27 3.81 8.30 -13.45
CA ASP A 27 4.98 7.42 -13.44
C ASP A 27 5.71 7.42 -12.09
N VAL A 28 5.77 8.57 -11.41
CA VAL A 28 6.38 8.66 -10.08
C VAL A 28 5.55 7.88 -9.04
N LEU A 29 4.23 8.03 -9.11
CA LEU A 29 3.33 7.30 -8.22
C LEU A 29 3.40 5.79 -8.48
N ASN A 30 3.58 5.39 -9.74
CA ASN A 30 3.77 3.99 -10.08
C ASN A 30 5.08 3.43 -9.48
N LYS A 31 6.14 4.22 -9.42
CA LYS A 31 7.38 3.80 -8.75
C LYS A 31 7.16 3.54 -7.26
N TYR A 32 6.40 4.41 -6.58
CA TYR A 32 6.07 4.20 -5.17
C TYR A 32 5.15 3.00 -4.99
N GLY A 33 4.19 2.80 -5.90
CA GLY A 33 3.33 1.62 -5.89
C GLY A 33 4.14 0.34 -6.03
N GLN A 34 5.07 0.32 -6.97
CA GLN A 34 5.97 -0.82 -7.18
C GLN A 34 6.83 -1.10 -5.94
N ALA A 35 7.42 -0.06 -5.36
CA ALA A 35 8.23 -0.19 -4.16
C ALA A 35 7.40 -0.69 -2.97
N GLY A 36 6.16 -0.22 -2.84
CA GLY A 36 5.25 -0.69 -1.80
C GLY A 36 4.86 -2.14 -1.96
N VAL A 37 4.58 -2.58 -3.18
CA VAL A 37 4.30 -4.00 -3.48
C VAL A 37 5.50 -4.87 -3.13
N GLU A 38 6.70 -4.46 -3.48
CA GLU A 38 7.92 -5.20 -3.14
C GLU A 38 8.12 -5.27 -1.62
N ALA A 39 7.90 -4.17 -0.91
CA ALA A 39 8.02 -4.14 0.54
C ALA A 39 6.99 -5.04 1.22
N LEU A 40 5.74 -5.01 0.75
CA LEU A 40 4.67 -5.88 1.27
C LEU A 40 4.96 -7.34 0.99
N ALA A 41 5.41 -7.66 -0.22
CA ALA A 41 5.77 -9.03 -0.58
C ALA A 41 6.89 -9.56 0.31
N SER A 42 7.92 -8.74 0.56
CA SER A 42 9.05 -9.14 1.40
C SER A 42 8.65 -9.32 2.87
N ALA A 43 7.70 -8.54 3.35
CA ALA A 43 7.27 -8.58 4.75
C ALA A 43 6.20 -9.63 5.03
N THR A 44 5.50 -10.10 4.00
CA THR A 44 4.40 -11.07 4.15
C THR A 44 4.92 -12.39 4.72
N PRO A 45 4.33 -12.90 5.82
CA PRO A 45 4.68 -14.23 6.32
C PRO A 45 4.49 -15.27 5.23
N VAL A 46 5.52 -16.08 4.98
CA VAL A 46 5.53 -17.04 3.88
C VAL A 46 5.22 -18.43 4.40
N ASP A 47 4.10 -18.99 3.94
CA ASP A 47 3.78 -20.40 4.08
C ASP A 47 3.94 -21.07 2.72
N THR A 48 3.13 -20.66 1.73
CA THR A 48 3.22 -21.19 0.36
C THR A 48 3.82 -20.17 -0.63
N GLY A 49 4.00 -18.92 -0.21
CA GLY A 49 4.43 -17.84 -1.09
C GLY A 49 3.31 -17.21 -1.90
N LEU A 50 2.12 -17.78 -1.92
CA LEU A 50 1.00 -17.26 -2.73
C LEU A 50 0.57 -15.87 -2.28
N THR A 51 0.41 -15.66 -0.98
CA THR A 51 0.01 -14.33 -0.46
C THR A 51 1.08 -13.29 -0.78
N ALA A 52 2.34 -13.62 -0.57
CA ALA A 52 3.46 -12.72 -0.86
C ALA A 52 3.52 -12.33 -2.34
N SER A 53 3.18 -13.24 -3.25
CA SER A 53 3.21 -12.99 -4.70
C SER A 53 1.91 -12.40 -5.26
N SER A 54 0.90 -12.19 -4.43
CA SER A 54 -0.42 -11.73 -4.86
C SER A 54 -0.67 -10.23 -4.62
N TRP A 55 0.32 -9.51 -4.15
CA TRP A 55 0.22 -8.06 -3.95
C TRP A 55 0.26 -7.32 -5.28
N TYR A 56 -0.59 -6.30 -5.40
CA TYR A 56 -0.58 -5.35 -6.50
C TYR A 56 -1.07 -3.99 -6.02
N TYR A 57 -0.98 -2.98 -6.85
CA TYR A 57 -1.40 -1.63 -6.49
C TYR A 57 -2.22 -0.99 -7.58
N LYS A 58 -2.97 0.04 -7.20
CA LYS A 58 -3.71 0.91 -8.10
C LYS A 58 -3.38 2.35 -7.76
N VAL A 59 -3.23 3.19 -8.77
CA VAL A 59 -3.05 4.64 -8.60
C VAL A 59 -4.32 5.33 -9.08
N GLU A 60 -4.88 6.17 -8.22
CA GLU A 60 -6.05 7.00 -8.55
C GLU A 60 -5.67 8.46 -8.34
N VAL A 61 -5.85 9.27 -9.37
CA VAL A 61 -5.66 10.72 -9.30
C VAL A 61 -6.97 11.37 -9.68
N THR A 62 -7.57 12.09 -8.75
CA THR A 62 -8.79 12.84 -8.96
C THR A 62 -8.55 14.28 -8.54
N GLY A 63 -8.82 15.24 -9.44
CA GLY A 63 -8.77 16.67 -9.15
C GLY A 63 -7.75 17.11 -8.10
N LYS A 64 -8.12 17.04 -6.84
CA LYS A 64 -7.32 17.51 -5.70
C LYS A 64 -6.74 16.40 -4.84
N SER A 65 -6.90 15.14 -5.23
CA SER A 65 -6.43 14.03 -4.42
C SER A 65 -5.70 12.99 -5.24
N ALA A 66 -4.82 12.27 -4.56
CA ALA A 66 -4.14 11.11 -5.10
C ALA A 66 -4.20 9.99 -4.08
N ALA A 67 -4.34 8.78 -4.57
CA ALA A 67 -4.34 7.59 -3.72
C ALA A 67 -3.57 6.48 -4.40
N ILE A 68 -2.76 5.78 -3.62
CA ILE A 68 -2.20 4.50 -4.00
C ILE A 68 -2.90 3.46 -3.14
N THR A 69 -3.57 2.52 -3.77
CA THR A 69 -4.29 1.45 -3.09
C THR A 69 -3.51 0.15 -3.29
N PHE A 70 -3.09 -0.47 -2.19
CA PHE A 70 -2.43 -1.76 -2.24
C PHE A 70 -3.47 -2.86 -2.05
N CYS A 71 -3.40 -3.87 -2.90
CA CYS A 71 -4.40 -4.93 -2.97
C CYS A 71 -3.72 -6.28 -2.95
N ASN A 72 -4.41 -7.29 -2.43
CA ASN A 72 -3.95 -8.67 -2.49
C ASN A 72 -5.06 -9.56 -3.02
N SER A 73 -4.76 -10.31 -4.06
CA SER A 73 -5.75 -11.14 -4.76
C SER A 73 -5.93 -12.53 -4.14
N ASN A 74 -5.15 -12.88 -3.11
CA ASN A 74 -5.27 -14.20 -2.49
C ASN A 74 -6.46 -14.25 -1.51
N ILE A 75 -7.59 -14.67 -2.02
CA ILE A 75 -8.82 -14.89 -1.24
C ILE A 75 -9.16 -16.36 -1.34
N GLN A 76 -9.25 -17.04 -0.19
CA GLN A 76 -9.56 -18.47 -0.11
C GLN A 76 -10.88 -18.66 0.63
N ASN A 77 -11.85 -19.30 -0.01
CA ASN A 77 -13.19 -19.53 0.56
C ASN A 77 -13.82 -18.24 1.10
N GLY A 78 -13.66 -17.14 0.37
CA GLY A 78 -14.12 -15.81 0.79
C GLY A 78 -13.28 -15.15 1.87
N ILE A 79 -12.18 -15.78 2.29
CA ILE A 79 -11.31 -15.26 3.36
C ILE A 79 -10.11 -14.55 2.76
N PRO A 80 -9.92 -13.28 3.11
CA PRO A 80 -8.76 -12.50 2.66
C PRO A 80 -7.51 -12.88 3.48
N ILE A 81 -6.66 -13.69 2.91
CA ILE A 81 -5.52 -14.29 3.62
C ILE A 81 -4.55 -13.22 4.14
N ALA A 82 -4.24 -12.18 3.35
CA ALA A 82 -3.32 -11.12 3.79
C ALA A 82 -3.80 -10.42 5.07
N ILE A 83 -5.11 -10.26 5.22
CA ILE A 83 -5.70 -9.59 6.38
C ILE A 83 -5.67 -10.48 7.62
N ILE A 84 -5.97 -11.76 7.48
CA ILE A 84 -5.92 -12.65 8.65
C ILE A 84 -4.49 -12.88 9.15
N LEU A 85 -3.50 -12.78 8.28
CA LEU A 85 -2.10 -12.82 8.69
C LEU A 85 -1.72 -11.59 9.52
N GLN A 86 -2.31 -10.44 9.20
CA GLN A 86 -2.08 -9.18 9.92
C GLN A 86 -2.75 -9.18 11.30
N TYR A 87 -4.00 -9.60 11.38
CA TYR A 87 -4.83 -9.42 12.56
C TYR A 87 -5.08 -10.68 13.37
N GLY A 88 -4.73 -11.85 12.82
CA GLY A 88 -5.05 -13.12 13.43
C GLY A 88 -6.46 -13.62 13.08
N HIS A 89 -6.75 -14.84 13.47
CA HIS A 89 -8.04 -15.45 13.14
C HIS A 89 -8.35 -16.65 14.04
N GLY A 90 -9.64 -16.98 14.13
CA GLY A 90 -10.07 -18.21 14.79
C GLY A 90 -9.84 -19.42 13.91
N THR A 91 -9.62 -20.57 14.53
CA THR A 91 -9.35 -21.83 13.83
C THR A 91 -10.61 -22.65 13.55
N GLY A 92 -11.78 -22.21 14.00
CA GLY A 92 -13.04 -22.95 13.83
C GLY A 92 -13.35 -23.96 14.94
N ASN A 93 -12.39 -24.34 15.76
CA ASN A 93 -12.57 -25.28 16.89
C ASN A 93 -12.17 -24.65 18.23
N GLY A 94 -12.41 -23.33 18.39
CA GLY A 94 -12.18 -22.60 19.61
C GLY A 94 -10.75 -22.10 19.81
N GLY A 95 -9.85 -22.39 18.87
CA GLY A 95 -8.47 -21.89 18.88
C GLY A 95 -8.35 -20.51 18.23
N TRP A 96 -7.19 -19.92 18.39
CA TRP A 96 -6.83 -18.63 17.81
C TRP A 96 -5.41 -18.66 17.28
N VAL A 97 -5.22 -18.11 16.08
CA VAL A 97 -3.89 -17.88 15.50
C VAL A 97 -3.58 -16.38 15.60
N GLU A 98 -2.51 -16.06 16.30
CA GLU A 98 -2.08 -14.67 16.46
C GLU A 98 -1.71 -14.03 15.13
N GLY A 99 -2.12 -12.77 14.96
CA GLY A 99 -1.69 -11.96 13.85
C GLY A 99 -0.30 -11.40 14.09
N ARG A 100 0.29 -10.90 13.01
CA ARG A 100 1.57 -10.20 13.03
C ARG A 100 1.44 -8.94 12.22
N ASP A 101 1.69 -7.80 12.88
CA ASP A 101 1.68 -6.50 12.19
C ASP A 101 2.86 -6.41 11.22
N TYR A 102 2.64 -6.81 9.98
CA TYR A 102 3.65 -6.75 8.93
C TYR A 102 3.33 -5.68 7.88
N ILE A 103 2.06 -5.36 7.68
CA ILE A 103 1.61 -4.42 6.62
C ILE A 103 2.05 -3.00 6.96
N ASN A 104 1.74 -2.53 8.17
CA ASN A 104 2.04 -1.15 8.56
C ASN A 104 3.55 -0.85 8.55
N PRO A 105 4.42 -1.69 9.16
CA PRO A 105 5.85 -1.43 9.08
C PRO A 105 6.42 -1.49 7.66
N ALA A 106 5.85 -2.32 6.79
CA ALA A 106 6.31 -2.43 5.41
C ALA A 106 5.97 -1.18 4.60
N ILE A 107 4.76 -0.62 4.78
CA ILE A 107 4.26 0.46 3.95
C ILE A 107 4.63 1.84 4.48
N GLN A 108 4.87 1.99 5.77
CA GLN A 108 5.16 3.30 6.38
C GLN A 108 6.38 3.99 5.75
N PRO A 109 7.52 3.31 5.53
CA PRO A 109 8.67 3.95 4.88
C PRO A 109 8.37 4.46 3.47
N ILE A 110 7.48 3.79 2.74
CA ILE A 110 7.07 4.20 1.40
C ILE A 110 6.30 5.52 1.47
N PHE A 111 5.37 5.64 2.42
CA PHE A 111 4.61 6.88 2.61
C PHE A 111 5.51 8.01 3.08
N ASP A 112 6.43 7.75 3.99
CA ASP A 112 7.39 8.74 4.46
C ASP A 112 8.23 9.27 3.29
N LYS A 113 8.64 8.39 2.39
CA LYS A 113 9.39 8.76 1.21
C LYS A 113 8.56 9.62 0.25
N ILE A 114 7.30 9.25 0.02
CA ILE A 114 6.37 10.03 -0.82
C ILE A 114 6.25 11.45 -0.27
N VAL A 115 6.01 11.58 1.03
CA VAL A 115 5.84 12.88 1.69
C VAL A 115 7.12 13.71 1.58
N ASN A 116 8.28 13.10 1.84
CA ASN A 116 9.56 13.80 1.78
C ASN A 116 9.90 14.25 0.36
N ASP A 117 9.68 13.40 -0.63
CA ASP A 117 9.97 13.73 -2.02
C ASP A 117 9.02 14.82 -2.54
N ALA A 118 7.74 14.76 -2.18
CA ALA A 118 6.77 15.79 -2.51
C ALA A 118 7.13 17.13 -1.84
N TRP A 119 7.58 17.10 -0.59
CA TRP A 119 8.02 18.28 0.13
C TRP A 119 9.23 18.94 -0.53
N LYS A 120 10.21 18.16 -0.94
CA LYS A 120 11.39 18.65 -1.65
C LYS A 120 11.01 19.33 -2.95
N GLU A 121 10.09 18.77 -3.71
CA GLU A 121 9.60 19.38 -4.95
C GLU A 121 8.92 20.72 -4.69
N VAL A 122 8.10 20.80 -3.66
CA VAL A 122 7.39 22.02 -3.31
C VAL A 122 8.36 23.11 -2.84
N THR A 123 9.40 22.74 -2.09
CA THR A 123 10.37 23.71 -1.54
C THR A 123 11.47 24.10 -2.51
N SER A 124 11.66 23.34 -3.58
CA SER A 124 12.67 23.64 -4.61
C SER A 124 12.14 24.53 -5.74
N LEU A 125 10.87 24.91 -5.67
CA LEU A 125 10.24 25.78 -6.68
C LEU A 125 10.53 27.30 -6.39
#